data_cf17848f02ada0ca4d3969993792872c
#
_entry.id   cf17848f02ada0ca4d3969993792872c
#
_cell.length_a   1.000
_cell.length_b   1.000
_cell.length_c   1.000
_cell.angle_alpha   90.00
_cell.angle_beta   90.00
_cell.angle_gamma   90.00
#
_symmetry.space_group_name_H-M   'P 1'
#
loop_
_entity.id
_entity.type
_entity.pdbx_description
1 polymer ?
#
loop_
_entity_poly.entity_id
_entity_poly.type
_entity_poly.pdbx_seq_one_letter_code
_entity_poly.pdbx_strand_id
1 'polypeptide(L)'
;MNDEGQKRMRRVLGGIILAGLGGLALGAATAHAAEETPDKAAIEAIVHDYILAHPEIIPEAMNRLQSRQTANAIAADRKEIETPFAGAWAGNPKGDVTLVMFTDYSCGFCRASTPDIDRLLAEDPKLRVVWREIPVLGPQSEVAAHIALAAAKQGRYLPFHRAVFAGGRADQAHLDAASRQAGLDAARIAADRNGADIKRELDANIALASRLGVTGTPAFVIGDRMLDGAVGHDALAKAIAEARGG
;
A
#
# COMPACT_ATOMS: atom_id res chain seq x y z
N MET A 1 -30.44 -34.69 -32.30
CA MET A 1 -29.79 -35.53 -33.31
C MET A 1 -28.55 -36.10 -32.66
N ASN A 2 -28.38 -37.36 -32.26
CA ASN A 2 -29.06 -38.65 -32.45
C ASN A 2 -28.65 -39.49 -31.23
N ASP A 3 -29.43 -39.97 -30.52
CA ASP A 3 -30.27 -41.15 -30.30
C ASP A 3 -29.79 -42.41 -31.11
N GLU A 4 -28.61 -42.93 -30.85
CA GLU A 4 -28.17 -44.24 -31.37
C GLU A 4 -27.05 -44.91 -30.51
N GLY A 5 -26.93 -44.62 -29.21
CA GLY A 5 -25.97 -45.28 -28.31
C GLY A 5 -26.54 -46.22 -27.25
N GLN A 6 -27.87 -46.35 -27.15
CA GLN A 6 -28.49 -47.02 -26.00
C GLN A 6 -29.18 -48.36 -26.31
N LYS A 7 -28.88 -49.00 -27.43
CA LYS A 7 -29.53 -50.30 -27.83
C LYS A 7 -28.52 -51.38 -28.24
N ARG A 8 -27.53 -51.65 -27.44
CA ARG A 8 -26.80 -52.94 -27.57
C ARG A 8 -26.20 -53.37 -26.24
N MET A 9 -26.95 -54.01 -25.43
CA MET A 9 -26.51 -55.21 -24.68
C MET A 9 -27.62 -55.71 -23.76
N ARG A 10 -28.66 -56.25 -24.41
CA ARG A 10 -29.53 -57.23 -23.78
C ARG A 10 -29.51 -58.46 -24.65
N ARG A 11 -29.22 -59.55 -24.05
CA ARG A 11 -29.32 -60.96 -24.45
C ARG A 11 -27.98 -61.67 -24.54
N VAL A 12 -27.71 -62.44 -23.52
CA VAL A 12 -27.66 -63.91 -23.65
C VAL A 12 -27.95 -64.49 -22.29
N LEU A 13 -29.07 -65.25 -22.27
CA LEU A 13 -29.45 -66.16 -21.19
C LEU A 13 -28.65 -67.46 -21.33
N GLY A 14 -28.47 -68.14 -20.20
CA GLY A 14 -28.64 -69.61 -20.21
C GLY A 14 -27.53 -70.37 -19.52
N GLY A 15 -27.92 -71.16 -18.53
CA GLY A 15 -27.20 -72.42 -18.21
C GLY A 15 -26.77 -72.53 -16.73
N ILE A 16 -27.65 -72.95 -15.93
CA ILE A 16 -27.72 -74.04 -14.92
C ILE A 16 -26.42 -74.87 -14.80
N ILE A 17 -25.95 -75.04 -13.49
CA ILE A 17 -25.92 -76.38 -12.81
C ILE A 17 -25.39 -76.19 -11.36
N LEU A 18 -26.09 -76.91 -10.43
CA LEU A 18 -25.76 -77.15 -9.02
C LEU A 18 -24.51 -78.02 -8.84
N ALA A 19 -23.77 -77.76 -7.78
CA ALA A 19 -23.19 -78.68 -6.80
C ALA A 19 -22.20 -77.88 -5.94
N GLY A 20 -22.34 -77.64 -4.69
CA GLY A 20 -22.20 -78.60 -3.65
C GLY A 20 -21.05 -78.26 -2.74
N LEU A 21 -21.38 -77.93 -1.46
CA LEU A 21 -20.56 -78.19 -0.27
C LEU A 21 -19.33 -77.27 0.05
N GLY A 22 -19.50 -76.55 1.12
CA GLY A 22 -18.50 -76.59 2.18
C GLY A 22 -17.28 -75.70 2.01
N GLY A 23 -17.28 -74.55 2.60
CA GLY A 23 -16.06 -73.77 2.73
C GLY A 23 -16.24 -72.56 3.66
N LEU A 24 -15.65 -72.71 4.80
CA LEU A 24 -15.41 -71.71 5.83
C LEU A 24 -15.57 -70.26 5.34
N ALA A 25 -16.52 -69.53 5.90
CA ALA A 25 -16.57 -68.09 5.85
C ALA A 25 -15.44 -67.55 6.72
N LEU A 26 -14.27 -67.28 6.16
CA LEU A 26 -13.30 -66.34 6.73
C LEU A 26 -13.91 -64.96 6.56
N GLY A 27 -14.58 -64.47 7.60
CA GLY A 27 -14.98 -63.10 7.69
C GLY A 27 -13.74 -62.20 7.71
N ALA A 28 -13.37 -61.66 6.56
CA ALA A 28 -12.46 -60.51 6.50
C ALA A 28 -13.23 -59.32 7.15
N ALA A 29 -13.05 -59.15 8.45
CA ALA A 29 -13.38 -57.91 9.13
C ALA A 29 -12.46 -56.83 8.52
N THR A 30 -12.94 -56.12 7.51
CA THR A 30 -12.35 -54.84 7.12
C THR A 30 -12.55 -53.95 8.34
N ALA A 31 -11.53 -53.85 9.19
CA ALA A 31 -11.40 -52.78 10.15
C ALA A 31 -11.37 -51.50 9.35
N HIS A 32 -12.52 -50.84 9.18
CA HIS A 32 -12.57 -49.43 8.91
C HIS A 32 -11.96 -48.80 10.17
N ALA A 33 -10.70 -48.40 10.06
CA ALA A 33 -10.15 -47.42 10.96
C ALA A 33 -11.07 -46.21 10.80
N ALA A 34 -12.00 -46.02 11.74
CA ALA A 34 -12.69 -44.75 11.88
C ALA A 34 -11.57 -43.71 12.06
N GLU A 35 -11.41 -42.82 11.10
CA GLU A 35 -10.65 -41.56 11.33
C GLU A 35 -11.35 -40.90 12.49
N GLU A 36 -10.84 -41.09 13.69
CA GLU A 36 -11.27 -40.37 14.88
C GLU A 36 -11.04 -38.89 14.58
N THR A 37 -12.11 -38.16 14.29
CA THR A 37 -12.05 -36.70 14.27
C THR A 37 -11.54 -36.26 15.63
N PRO A 38 -10.41 -35.55 15.71
CA PRO A 38 -9.83 -35.17 16.99
C PRO A 38 -10.87 -34.44 17.83
N ASP A 39 -11.03 -34.83 19.10
CA ASP A 39 -11.91 -34.15 20.04
C ASP A 39 -11.54 -32.66 20.12
N LYS A 40 -12.54 -31.80 20.22
CA LYS A 40 -12.37 -30.34 20.31
C LYS A 40 -11.35 -29.97 21.39
N ALA A 41 -11.40 -30.63 22.56
CA ALA A 41 -10.46 -30.40 23.64
C ALA A 41 -9.00 -30.76 23.27
N ALA A 42 -8.83 -31.83 22.50
CA ALA A 42 -7.50 -32.22 22.01
C ALA A 42 -6.95 -31.18 20.99
N ILE A 43 -7.79 -30.67 20.09
CA ILE A 43 -7.41 -29.60 19.15
C ILE A 43 -7.03 -28.33 19.91
N GLU A 44 -7.85 -27.90 20.89
CA GLU A 44 -7.58 -26.72 21.70
C GLU A 44 -6.26 -26.84 22.47
N ALA A 45 -5.95 -28.00 23.04
CA ALA A 45 -4.68 -28.26 23.70
C ALA A 45 -3.49 -28.16 22.74
N ILE A 46 -3.59 -28.78 21.57
CA ILE A 46 -2.53 -28.72 20.54
C ILE A 46 -2.29 -27.26 20.10
N VAL A 47 -3.34 -26.50 19.84
CA VAL A 47 -3.23 -25.09 19.42
C VAL A 47 -2.59 -24.24 20.55
N HIS A 48 -3.04 -24.44 21.79
CA HIS A 48 -2.49 -23.74 22.94
C HIS A 48 -1.00 -24.01 23.11
N ASP A 49 -0.60 -25.29 23.13
CA ASP A 49 0.79 -25.69 23.32
C ASP A 49 1.67 -25.24 22.16
N TYR A 50 1.15 -25.29 20.92
CA TYR A 50 1.86 -24.81 19.73
C TYR A 50 2.11 -23.30 19.80
N ILE A 51 1.10 -22.50 20.20
CA ILE A 51 1.28 -21.04 20.34
C ILE A 51 2.31 -20.71 21.44
N LEU A 52 2.27 -21.46 22.56
CA LEU A 52 3.27 -21.23 23.63
C LEU A 52 4.69 -21.68 23.24
N ALA A 53 4.80 -22.72 22.41
CA ALA A 53 6.10 -23.15 21.86
C ALA A 53 6.61 -22.23 20.75
N HIS A 54 5.71 -21.52 20.03
CA HIS A 54 5.99 -20.65 18.90
C HIS A 54 5.34 -19.26 19.06
N PRO A 55 5.71 -18.48 20.10
CA PRO A 55 5.07 -17.21 20.40
C PRO A 55 5.24 -16.17 19.31
N GLU A 56 6.25 -16.31 18.43
CA GLU A 56 6.50 -15.46 17.26
C GLU A 56 5.34 -15.45 16.24
N ILE A 57 4.46 -16.44 16.26
CA ILE A 57 3.27 -16.49 15.41
C ILE A 57 2.33 -15.31 15.68
N ILE A 58 2.22 -14.88 16.92
CA ILE A 58 1.30 -13.79 17.30
C ILE A 58 1.70 -12.47 16.64
N PRO A 59 2.92 -11.93 16.82
CA PRO A 59 3.33 -10.72 16.10
C PRO A 59 3.33 -10.91 14.58
N GLU A 60 3.66 -12.09 14.05
CA GLU A 60 3.57 -12.35 12.62
C GLU A 60 2.12 -12.24 12.10
N ALA A 61 1.16 -12.85 12.79
CA ALA A 61 -0.25 -12.79 12.44
C ALA A 61 -0.79 -11.35 12.52
N MET A 62 -0.38 -10.59 13.55
CA MET A 62 -0.75 -9.18 13.70
C MET A 62 -0.17 -8.31 12.56
N ASN A 63 1.09 -8.51 12.19
CA ASN A 63 1.72 -7.81 11.08
C ASN A 63 1.04 -8.11 9.74
N ARG A 64 0.66 -9.36 9.49
CA ARG A 64 -0.11 -9.76 8.31
C ARG A 64 -1.50 -9.15 8.29
N LEU A 65 -2.17 -9.09 9.44
CA LEU A 65 -3.48 -8.43 9.57
C LEU A 65 -3.35 -6.93 9.27
N GLN A 66 -2.39 -6.26 9.89
CA GLN A 66 -2.12 -4.83 9.69
C GLN A 66 -1.81 -4.54 8.21
N SER A 67 -0.93 -5.32 7.58
CA SER A 67 -0.59 -5.16 6.16
C SER A 67 -1.81 -5.29 5.25
N ARG A 68 -2.71 -6.26 5.53
CA ARG A 68 -3.98 -6.41 4.77
C ARG A 68 -4.91 -5.22 4.98
N GLN A 69 -5.03 -4.72 6.20
CA GLN A 69 -5.86 -3.55 6.49
C GLN A 69 -5.34 -2.31 5.75
N THR A 70 -4.01 -2.08 5.78
CA THR A 70 -3.37 -0.99 5.05
C THR A 70 -3.59 -1.13 3.55
N ALA A 71 -3.38 -2.31 2.98
CA ALA A 71 -3.61 -2.57 1.55
C ALA A 71 -5.07 -2.29 1.15
N ASN A 72 -6.04 -2.72 1.97
CA ASN A 72 -7.45 -2.47 1.73
C ASN A 72 -7.79 -0.97 1.80
N ALA A 73 -7.24 -0.24 2.76
CA ALA A 73 -7.43 1.21 2.87
C ALA A 73 -6.83 1.95 1.66
N ILE A 74 -5.61 1.57 1.25
CA ILE A 74 -4.98 2.11 0.04
C ILE A 74 -5.82 1.81 -1.20
N ALA A 75 -6.31 0.59 -1.37
CA ALA A 75 -7.12 0.21 -2.51
C ALA A 75 -8.43 1.00 -2.59
N ALA A 76 -9.09 1.26 -1.45
CA ALA A 76 -10.32 2.05 -1.37
C ALA A 76 -10.10 3.51 -1.79
N ASP A 77 -8.99 4.12 -1.39
CA ASP A 77 -8.69 5.54 -1.61
C ASP A 77 -7.63 5.76 -2.73
N ARG A 78 -7.23 4.73 -3.49
CA ARG A 78 -6.11 4.78 -4.47
C ARG A 78 -6.18 5.96 -5.41
N LYS A 79 -7.34 6.21 -6.00
CA LYS A 79 -7.52 7.33 -6.93
C LYS A 79 -7.26 8.68 -6.24
N GLU A 80 -7.75 8.86 -5.01
CA GLU A 80 -7.49 10.05 -4.22
C GLU A 80 -6.00 10.15 -3.87
N ILE A 81 -5.40 9.06 -3.40
CA ILE A 81 -3.98 8.98 -3.02
C ILE A 81 -3.07 9.41 -4.17
N GLU A 82 -3.30 8.89 -5.37
CA GLU A 82 -2.39 9.06 -6.51
C GLU A 82 -2.72 10.27 -7.40
N THR A 83 -3.85 10.96 -7.20
CA THR A 83 -4.20 12.16 -7.98
C THR A 83 -3.55 13.40 -7.37
N PRO A 84 -2.55 14.02 -7.99
CA PRO A 84 -1.88 15.20 -7.42
C PRO A 84 -2.78 16.43 -7.46
N PHE A 85 -2.59 17.33 -6.51
CA PHE A 85 -3.10 18.70 -6.62
C PHE A 85 -2.26 19.47 -7.62
N ALA A 86 -2.86 19.90 -8.71
CA ALA A 86 -2.19 20.69 -9.75
C ALA A 86 -0.81 20.08 -10.12
N GLY A 87 0.27 20.86 -9.97
CA GLY A 87 1.64 20.46 -10.25
C GLY A 87 2.41 19.85 -9.06
N ALA A 88 1.75 19.36 -8.00
CA ALA A 88 2.41 18.74 -6.84
C ALA A 88 2.87 17.30 -7.14
N TRP A 89 3.57 17.13 -8.26
CA TRP A 89 4.12 15.85 -8.72
C TRP A 89 5.37 16.04 -9.57
N ALA A 90 6.13 14.97 -9.76
CA ALA A 90 7.29 14.93 -10.64
C ALA A 90 7.48 13.54 -11.28
N GLY A 91 8.40 13.45 -12.23
CA GLY A 91 8.74 12.22 -12.95
C GLY A 91 7.85 12.00 -14.17
N ASN A 92 7.48 10.76 -14.42
CA ASN A 92 6.74 10.38 -15.62
C ASN A 92 5.22 10.47 -15.38
N PRO A 93 4.47 11.30 -16.12
CA PRO A 93 3.01 11.39 -15.97
C PRO A 93 2.28 10.09 -16.32
N LYS A 94 2.95 9.19 -17.08
CA LYS A 94 2.47 7.85 -17.43
C LYS A 94 3.30 6.76 -16.75
N GLY A 95 3.90 7.08 -15.60
CA GLY A 95 4.69 6.12 -14.83
C GLY A 95 3.88 4.89 -14.45
N ASP A 96 4.53 3.73 -14.47
CA ASP A 96 3.91 2.46 -14.12
C ASP A 96 3.75 2.27 -12.61
N VAL A 97 4.54 3.00 -11.81
CA VAL A 97 4.43 3.06 -10.36
C VAL A 97 4.32 4.52 -9.91
N THR A 98 3.42 4.77 -8.97
CA THR A 98 3.33 6.06 -8.27
C THR A 98 3.82 5.89 -6.84
N LEU A 99 4.83 6.68 -6.47
CA LEU A 99 5.23 6.90 -5.09
C LEU A 99 4.51 8.13 -4.57
N VAL A 100 3.72 8.01 -3.52
CA VAL A 100 3.07 9.14 -2.86
C VAL A 100 3.76 9.42 -1.55
N MET A 101 4.19 10.66 -1.33
CA MET A 101 4.85 11.08 -0.09
C MET A 101 3.97 12.07 0.68
N PHE A 102 3.58 11.70 1.89
CA PHE A 102 3.01 12.64 2.86
C PHE A 102 4.15 13.39 3.53
N THR A 103 4.13 14.71 3.47
CA THR A 103 5.27 15.56 3.83
C THR A 103 4.88 16.79 4.62
N ASP A 104 5.82 17.30 5.41
CA ASP A 104 5.73 18.55 6.15
C ASP A 104 7.06 19.30 6.08
N TYR A 105 7.05 20.57 5.76
CA TYR A 105 8.27 21.38 5.57
C TYR A 105 9.05 21.65 6.86
N SER A 106 8.43 21.50 8.04
CA SER A 106 9.11 21.59 9.33
C SER A 106 9.73 20.26 9.77
N CYS A 107 9.49 19.18 9.02
CA CYS A 107 9.98 17.85 9.34
C CYS A 107 11.42 17.63 8.85
N GLY A 108 12.34 17.38 9.78
CA GLY A 108 13.75 17.07 9.47
C GLY A 108 13.91 15.75 8.70
N PHE A 109 13.06 14.75 8.96
CA PHE A 109 13.07 13.47 8.25
C PHE A 109 12.54 13.59 6.83
N CYS A 110 11.56 14.50 6.56
CA CYS A 110 11.14 14.82 5.20
C CYS A 110 12.28 15.44 4.40
N ARG A 111 13.01 16.38 5.03
CA ARG A 111 14.21 16.96 4.42
C ARG A 111 15.26 15.91 4.11
N ALA A 112 15.53 14.99 5.05
CA ALA A 112 16.50 13.92 4.86
C ALA A 112 16.13 12.96 3.73
N SER A 113 14.83 12.79 3.44
CA SER A 113 14.34 11.92 2.36
C SER A 113 14.38 12.58 0.97
N THR A 114 14.52 13.90 0.89
CA THR A 114 14.49 14.62 -0.41
C THR A 114 15.57 14.14 -1.38
N PRO A 115 16.86 13.96 -0.96
CA PRO A 115 17.89 13.42 -1.85
C PRO A 115 17.58 12.02 -2.38
N ASP A 116 16.97 11.16 -1.55
CA ASP A 116 16.57 9.80 -1.95
C ASP A 116 15.51 9.84 -3.04
N ILE A 117 14.49 10.71 -2.89
CA ILE A 117 13.45 10.90 -3.91
C ILE A 117 14.04 11.47 -5.21
N ASP A 118 14.96 12.44 -5.11
CA ASP A 118 15.63 13.03 -6.28
C ASP A 118 16.46 11.98 -7.03
N ARG A 119 17.13 11.10 -6.31
CA ARG A 119 17.89 9.99 -6.87
C ARG A 119 16.97 8.97 -7.56
N LEU A 120 15.88 8.57 -6.94
CA LEU A 120 14.89 7.67 -7.53
C LEU A 120 14.30 8.25 -8.83
N LEU A 121 13.97 9.55 -8.86
CA LEU A 121 13.47 10.23 -10.05
C LEU A 121 14.52 10.27 -11.18
N ALA A 122 15.81 10.32 -10.85
CA ALA A 122 16.89 10.31 -11.84
C ALA A 122 17.19 8.90 -12.38
N GLU A 123 17.07 7.87 -11.53
CA GLU A 123 17.39 6.49 -11.87
C GLU A 123 16.22 5.76 -12.57
N ASP A 124 14.97 6.14 -12.28
CA ASP A 124 13.78 5.45 -12.78
C ASP A 124 12.89 6.35 -13.66
N PRO A 125 13.04 6.30 -14.99
CA PRO A 125 12.24 7.11 -15.93
C PRO A 125 10.76 6.70 -16.01
N LYS A 126 10.37 5.61 -15.34
CA LYS A 126 8.97 5.15 -15.27
C LYS A 126 8.31 5.47 -13.93
N LEU A 127 9.03 6.09 -12.99
CA LEU A 127 8.48 6.51 -11.71
C LEU A 127 7.71 7.81 -11.83
N ARG A 128 6.56 7.88 -11.14
CA ARG A 128 5.85 9.12 -10.83
C ARG A 128 5.89 9.33 -9.31
N VAL A 129 6.20 10.54 -8.88
CA VAL A 129 6.13 10.94 -7.47
C VAL A 129 5.04 11.97 -7.29
N VAL A 130 4.20 11.80 -6.28
CA VAL A 130 3.14 12.72 -5.88
C VAL A 130 3.39 13.14 -4.44
N TRP A 131 3.30 14.44 -4.14
CA TRP A 131 3.41 14.95 -2.78
C TRP A 131 2.05 15.33 -2.21
N ARG A 132 1.83 14.95 -0.95
CA ARG A 132 0.68 15.29 -0.13
C ARG A 132 1.14 16.11 1.05
N GLU A 133 0.85 17.41 1.02
CA GLU A 133 1.17 18.31 2.13
C GLU A 133 0.26 18.04 3.31
N ILE A 134 0.84 17.70 4.45
CA ILE A 134 0.12 17.54 5.74
C ILE A 134 0.80 18.37 6.82
N PRO A 135 0.47 19.69 6.93
CA PRO A 135 1.13 20.63 7.82
C PRO A 135 0.70 20.44 9.27
N VAL A 136 1.29 19.44 9.96
CA VAL A 136 0.93 19.04 11.32
C VAL A 136 1.95 19.46 12.38
N LEU A 137 3.11 20.02 11.98
CA LEU A 137 4.19 20.38 12.89
C LEU A 137 4.22 21.87 13.31
N GLY A 138 3.12 22.57 13.09
CA GLY A 138 2.93 23.92 13.60
C GLY A 138 2.68 24.98 12.52
N PRO A 139 2.55 26.27 12.93
CA PRO A 139 2.12 27.35 12.03
C PRO A 139 3.04 27.57 10.82
N GLN A 140 4.35 27.35 10.98
CA GLN A 140 5.31 27.45 9.89
C GLN A 140 5.06 26.39 8.79
N SER A 141 4.69 25.17 9.20
CA SER A 141 4.31 24.09 8.28
C SER A 141 3.12 24.49 7.42
N GLU A 142 2.10 25.09 8.06
CA GLU A 142 0.89 25.55 7.37
C GLU A 142 1.22 26.63 6.33
N VAL A 143 1.99 27.66 6.71
CA VAL A 143 2.42 28.70 5.77
C VAL A 143 3.20 28.11 4.58
N ALA A 144 4.14 27.21 4.85
CA ALA A 144 4.95 26.57 3.82
C ALA A 144 4.10 25.70 2.86
N ALA A 145 3.17 24.91 3.39
CA ALA A 145 2.27 24.06 2.61
C ALA A 145 1.34 24.90 1.70
N HIS A 146 0.81 26.01 2.19
CA HIS A 146 0.00 26.94 1.41
C HIS A 146 0.80 27.53 0.23
N ILE A 147 2.06 27.93 0.45
CA ILE A 147 2.93 28.43 -0.63
C ILE A 147 3.29 27.31 -1.60
N ALA A 148 3.57 26.09 -1.11
CA ALA A 148 3.90 24.94 -1.96
C ALA A 148 2.74 24.58 -2.91
N LEU A 149 1.50 24.59 -2.43
CA LEU A 149 0.34 24.35 -3.29
C LEU A 149 0.07 25.52 -4.25
N ALA A 150 0.35 26.76 -3.85
CA ALA A 150 0.34 27.89 -4.78
C ALA A 150 1.44 27.77 -5.86
N ALA A 151 2.62 27.26 -5.49
CA ALA A 151 3.69 26.92 -6.44
C ALA A 151 3.27 25.79 -7.39
N ALA A 152 2.52 24.80 -6.90
CA ALA A 152 1.96 23.73 -7.73
C ALA A 152 1.02 24.28 -8.82
N LYS A 153 0.19 25.27 -8.50
CA LYS A 153 -0.67 25.97 -9.49
C LYS A 153 0.12 26.73 -10.55
N GLN A 154 1.35 27.11 -10.24
CA GLN A 154 2.27 27.73 -11.19
C GLN A 154 3.17 26.73 -11.94
N GLY A 155 3.04 25.40 -11.69
CA GLY A 155 3.91 24.36 -12.26
C GLY A 155 5.35 24.44 -11.72
N ARG A 156 5.53 24.98 -10.51
CA ARG A 156 6.83 25.21 -9.86
C ARG A 156 6.96 24.50 -8.52
N TYR A 157 6.14 23.49 -8.26
CA TYR A 157 6.15 22.76 -6.99
C TYR A 157 7.54 22.17 -6.68
N LEU A 158 8.10 21.36 -7.57
CA LEU A 158 9.37 20.68 -7.30
C LEU A 158 10.55 21.62 -7.10
N PRO A 159 10.76 22.67 -7.92
CA PRO A 159 11.77 23.70 -7.65
C PRO A 159 11.59 24.36 -6.29
N PHE A 160 10.37 24.70 -5.89
CA PHE A 160 10.09 25.30 -4.59
C PHE A 160 10.36 24.30 -3.44
N HIS A 161 9.88 23.08 -3.55
CA HIS A 161 10.06 22.00 -2.58
C HIS A 161 11.55 21.77 -2.28
N ARG A 162 12.36 21.62 -3.32
CA ARG A 162 13.82 21.48 -3.20
C ARG A 162 14.48 22.69 -2.54
N ALA A 163 14.09 23.88 -2.93
CA ALA A 163 14.66 25.11 -2.40
C ALA A 163 14.35 25.29 -0.89
N VAL A 164 13.14 24.96 -0.46
CA VAL A 164 12.79 25.01 0.97
C VAL A 164 13.60 24.02 1.77
N PHE A 165 13.69 22.77 1.33
CA PHE A 165 14.44 21.75 2.07
C PHE A 165 15.96 21.95 2.03
N ALA A 166 16.51 22.57 1.00
CA ALA A 166 17.91 22.96 0.96
C ALA A 166 18.25 24.11 1.90
N GLY A 167 17.29 25.03 2.14
CA GLY A 167 17.49 26.22 2.95
C GLY A 167 17.46 26.04 4.47
N GLY A 168 17.07 24.85 4.97
CA GLY A 168 17.03 24.56 6.39
C GLY A 168 15.64 24.73 7.01
N ARG A 169 15.41 25.68 7.91
CA ARG A 169 14.11 25.88 8.56
C ARG A 169 13.14 26.59 7.60
N ALA A 170 11.89 26.18 7.61
CA ALA A 170 10.82 26.80 6.80
C ALA A 170 10.27 28.08 7.44
N ASP A 171 11.16 29.00 7.87
CA ASP A 171 10.76 30.32 8.33
C ASP A 171 10.45 31.26 7.15
N GLN A 172 9.83 32.42 7.40
CA GLN A 172 9.39 33.34 6.36
C GLN A 172 10.53 33.75 5.41
N ALA A 173 11.70 34.05 5.96
CA ALA A 173 12.85 34.49 5.15
C ALA A 173 13.32 33.41 4.17
N HIS A 174 13.36 32.14 4.62
CA HIS A 174 13.69 31.00 3.77
C HIS A 174 12.59 30.70 2.74
N LEU A 175 11.31 30.81 3.12
CA LEU A 175 10.20 30.63 2.19
C LEU A 175 10.21 31.70 1.08
N ASP A 176 10.52 32.96 1.42
CA ASP A 176 10.65 34.04 0.44
C ASP A 176 11.87 33.80 -0.48
N ALA A 177 12.99 33.34 0.05
CA ALA A 177 14.17 32.99 -0.74
C ALA A 177 13.90 31.81 -1.67
N ALA A 178 13.27 30.75 -1.17
CA ALA A 178 12.87 29.57 -1.96
C ALA A 178 11.87 29.93 -3.05
N SER A 179 10.93 30.83 -2.78
CA SER A 179 9.96 31.33 -3.76
C SER A 179 10.65 32.05 -4.91
N ARG A 180 11.62 32.94 -4.59
CA ARG A 180 12.43 33.63 -5.61
C ARG A 180 13.29 32.63 -6.41
N GLN A 181 13.95 31.70 -5.72
CA GLN A 181 14.80 30.69 -6.38
C GLN A 181 14.00 29.80 -7.32
N ALA A 182 12.77 29.44 -6.94
CA ALA A 182 11.87 28.65 -7.77
C ALA A 182 11.24 29.43 -8.92
N GLY A 183 11.46 30.76 -8.99
CA GLY A 183 10.88 31.64 -10.02
C GLY A 183 9.37 31.81 -9.88
N LEU A 184 8.87 31.87 -8.64
CA LEU A 184 7.45 32.05 -8.38
C LEU A 184 7.04 33.51 -8.56
N ASP A 185 5.87 33.72 -9.16
CA ASP A 185 5.21 35.03 -9.21
C ASP A 185 4.60 35.34 -7.83
N ALA A 186 5.14 36.36 -7.19
CA ALA A 186 4.74 36.79 -5.85
C ALA A 186 3.28 37.28 -5.78
N ALA A 187 2.79 37.95 -6.82
CA ALA A 187 1.40 38.41 -6.88
C ALA A 187 0.43 37.19 -6.96
N ARG A 188 0.77 36.19 -7.75
CA ARG A 188 0.02 34.94 -7.84
C ARG A 188 0.07 34.14 -6.54
N ILE A 189 1.24 34.06 -5.85
CA ILE A 189 1.29 33.47 -4.51
C ILE A 189 0.34 34.17 -3.55
N ALA A 190 0.38 35.51 -3.51
CA ALA A 190 -0.48 36.29 -2.61
C ALA A 190 -1.96 36.05 -2.89
N ALA A 191 -2.35 35.91 -4.15
CA ALA A 191 -3.72 35.62 -4.56
C ALA A 191 -4.16 34.17 -4.27
N ASP A 192 -3.28 33.20 -4.54
CA ASP A 192 -3.64 31.78 -4.53
C ASP A 192 -3.50 31.12 -3.15
N ARG A 193 -2.46 31.46 -2.37
CA ARG A 193 -2.11 30.74 -1.13
C ARG A 193 -3.22 30.63 -0.09
N ASN A 194 -4.13 31.60 -0.05
CA ASN A 194 -5.29 31.60 0.85
C ASN A 194 -6.58 31.16 0.12
N GLY A 195 -6.46 30.61 -1.07
CA GLY A 195 -7.58 30.13 -1.87
C GLY A 195 -8.33 28.98 -1.21
N ALA A 196 -9.66 28.93 -1.38
CA ALA A 196 -10.48 27.86 -0.84
C ALA A 196 -10.14 26.48 -1.40
N ASP A 197 -9.56 26.40 -2.59
CA ASP A 197 -9.09 25.19 -3.23
C ASP A 197 -7.87 24.60 -2.51
N ILE A 198 -6.89 25.45 -2.17
CA ILE A 198 -5.71 25.04 -1.39
C ILE A 198 -6.10 24.59 0.02
N LYS A 199 -6.99 25.34 0.67
CA LYS A 199 -7.48 24.94 1.99
C LYS A 199 -8.15 23.57 1.95
N ARG A 200 -9.06 23.35 0.98
CA ARG A 200 -9.73 22.05 0.82
C ARG A 200 -8.74 20.92 0.56
N GLU A 201 -7.70 21.18 -0.22
CA GLU A 201 -6.67 20.17 -0.48
C GLU A 201 -5.91 19.79 0.80
N LEU A 202 -5.50 20.76 1.60
CA LEU A 202 -4.81 20.50 2.87
C LEU A 202 -5.71 19.74 3.85
N ASP A 203 -6.96 20.15 3.98
CA ASP A 203 -7.95 19.46 4.82
C ASP A 203 -8.17 18.01 4.32
N ALA A 204 -8.27 17.79 3.00
CA ALA A 204 -8.42 16.47 2.39
C ALA A 204 -7.17 15.61 2.60
N ASN A 205 -5.97 16.17 2.47
CA ASN A 205 -4.72 15.44 2.71
C ASN A 205 -4.59 14.98 4.16
N ILE A 206 -4.96 15.82 5.13
CA ILE A 206 -4.97 15.46 6.55
C ILE A 206 -5.99 14.34 6.81
N ALA A 207 -7.20 14.46 6.25
CA ALA A 207 -8.24 13.45 6.39
C ALA A 207 -7.82 12.12 5.74
N LEU A 208 -7.20 12.17 4.56
CA LEU A 208 -6.65 10.99 3.87
C LEU A 208 -5.55 10.32 4.70
N ALA A 209 -4.59 11.11 5.20
CA ALA A 209 -3.52 10.61 6.07
C ALA A 209 -4.08 9.90 7.31
N SER A 210 -5.12 10.47 7.93
CA SER A 210 -5.81 9.85 9.08
C SER A 210 -6.49 8.52 8.71
N ARG A 211 -7.20 8.44 7.56
CA ARG A 211 -7.84 7.20 7.09
C ARG A 211 -6.82 6.09 6.79
N LEU A 212 -5.65 6.46 6.29
CA LEU A 212 -4.56 5.52 6.00
C LEU A 212 -3.76 5.12 7.26
N GLY A 213 -4.01 5.78 8.40
CA GLY A 213 -3.27 5.52 9.64
C GLY A 213 -1.86 6.13 9.65
N VAL A 214 -1.62 7.17 8.86
CA VAL A 214 -0.35 7.94 8.89
C VAL A 214 -0.21 8.63 10.24
N THR A 215 0.83 8.29 10.99
CA THR A 215 1.08 8.82 12.35
C THR A 215 2.18 9.88 12.40
N GLY A 216 2.89 10.09 11.29
CA GLY A 216 3.98 11.05 11.20
C GLY A 216 4.46 11.27 9.77
N THR A 217 5.46 12.13 9.61
CA THR A 217 6.07 12.44 8.32
C THR A 217 7.57 12.15 8.33
N PRO A 218 8.15 11.73 7.19
CA PRO A 218 7.45 11.36 5.97
C PRO A 218 6.72 10.03 6.12
N ALA A 219 5.64 9.82 5.36
CA ALA A 219 5.08 8.51 5.09
C ALA A 219 4.94 8.33 3.57
N PHE A 220 5.19 7.12 3.10
CA PHE A 220 5.17 6.81 1.67
C PHE A 220 4.13 5.75 1.37
N VAL A 221 3.35 5.94 0.30
CA VAL A 221 2.48 4.92 -0.26
C VAL A 221 3.03 4.51 -1.63
N ILE A 222 3.28 3.21 -1.81
CA ILE A 222 3.82 2.63 -3.04
C ILE A 222 3.09 1.30 -3.28
N GLY A 223 2.34 1.19 -4.38
CA GLY A 223 1.48 0.03 -4.60
C GLY A 223 0.46 -0.14 -3.47
N ASP A 224 0.43 -1.29 -2.83
CA ASP A 224 -0.47 -1.63 -1.71
C ASP A 224 0.20 -1.48 -0.33
N ARG A 225 1.33 -0.80 -0.26
CA ARG A 225 2.15 -0.71 0.96
C ARG A 225 2.32 0.72 1.41
N MET A 226 2.42 0.88 2.72
CA MET A 226 2.84 2.12 3.37
C MET A 226 4.18 1.89 4.07
N LEU A 227 5.08 2.86 3.95
CA LEU A 227 6.36 2.90 4.64
C LEU A 227 6.42 4.19 5.46
N ASP A 228 6.72 4.06 6.75
CA ASP A 228 6.75 5.18 7.68
C ASP A 228 8.17 5.64 7.96
N GLY A 229 8.36 6.95 8.02
CA GLY A 229 9.63 7.59 8.34
C GLY A 229 10.62 7.64 7.17
N ALA A 230 11.83 8.15 7.44
CA ALA A 230 12.91 8.26 6.46
C ALA A 230 13.59 6.89 6.27
N VAL A 231 12.97 6.02 5.48
CA VAL A 231 13.41 4.62 5.28
C VAL A 231 14.63 4.48 4.36
N GLY A 232 15.03 5.55 3.66
CA GLY A 232 16.18 5.59 2.77
C GLY A 232 15.89 5.07 1.36
N HIS A 233 16.81 5.38 0.44
CA HIS A 233 16.70 5.07 -0.99
C HIS A 233 16.43 3.60 -1.28
N ASP A 234 17.21 2.68 -0.67
CA ASP A 234 17.15 1.26 -1.02
C ASP A 234 15.81 0.61 -0.64
N ALA A 235 15.23 1.02 0.49
CA ALA A 235 13.91 0.53 0.90
C ALA A 235 12.80 1.03 -0.04
N LEU A 236 12.87 2.30 -0.47
CA LEU A 236 11.95 2.86 -1.45
C LEU A 236 12.09 2.19 -2.82
N ALA A 237 13.32 2.01 -3.30
CA ALA A 237 13.61 1.32 -4.57
C ALA A 237 13.08 -0.13 -4.56
N LYS A 238 13.29 -0.84 -3.44
CA LYS A 238 12.74 -2.18 -3.26
C LYS A 238 11.20 -2.19 -3.32
N ALA A 239 10.54 -1.28 -2.62
CA ALA A 239 9.09 -1.19 -2.64
C ALA A 239 8.54 -0.86 -4.04
N ILE A 240 9.23 0.02 -4.80
CA ILE A 240 8.88 0.32 -6.19
C ILE A 240 9.01 -0.93 -7.08
N ALA A 241 10.11 -1.69 -6.93
CA ALA A 241 10.31 -2.93 -7.68
C ALA A 241 9.25 -3.98 -7.37
N GLU A 242 8.90 -4.15 -6.09
CA GLU A 242 7.84 -5.06 -5.64
C GLU A 242 6.45 -4.64 -6.18
N ALA A 243 6.12 -3.35 -6.17
CA ALA A 243 4.87 -2.84 -6.72
C ALA A 243 4.76 -3.04 -8.25
N ARG A 244 5.90 -3.16 -8.95
CA ARG A 244 5.97 -3.37 -10.40
C ARG A 244 5.87 -4.83 -10.79
N GLY A 245 6.26 -5.73 -9.91
CA GLY A 245 6.29 -7.18 -10.15
C GLY A 245 5.09 -7.96 -9.62
N GLY A 246 4.15 -7.30 -8.97
CA GLY A 246 2.94 -7.87 -8.36
C GLY A 246 1.74 -7.95 -9.29
#